data_bbcd05e3cd0e895eebdca569fe8cc37d
#
_entry.id   bbcd05e3cd0e895eebdca569fe8cc37d
#
_cell.length_a   1.000
_cell.length_b   1.000
_cell.length_c   1.000
_cell.angle_alpha   90.00
_cell.angle_beta   90.00
_cell.angle_gamma   90.00
#
_symmetry.space_group_name_H-M   'P 1'
#
loop_
_entity.id
_entity.type
_entity.pdbx_description
1 polymer ?
#
loop_
_entity_poly.entity_id
_entity_poly.type
_entity_poly.pdbx_seq_one_letter_code
_entity_poly.pdbx_strand_id
1 'polypeptide(L)'
;MTNNDIKHIEATQLNEYLDTLTYWERVEFVTAVVKRFKVKRQTFFNWKCMACRIPEQAKEIIENIAGQVIFVNVPEYDTDSATG
;
A
#
# COMPACT_ATOMS: atom_id res chain seq x y z
N MET A 1 13.41 9.00 10.30
CA MET A 1 11.98 8.75 10.14
C MET A 1 11.62 7.44 10.80
N THR A 2 10.56 7.43 11.59
CA THR A 2 10.18 6.22 12.31
C THR A 2 9.26 5.37 11.44
N ASN A 3 9.05 4.11 11.86
CA ASN A 3 8.11 3.24 11.16
C ASN A 3 6.70 3.84 11.16
N ASN A 4 6.32 4.51 12.24
CA ASN A 4 5.01 5.13 12.28
C ASN A 4 4.87 6.23 11.24
N ASP A 5 5.93 7.02 11.05
CA ASP A 5 5.89 8.08 10.04
C ASP A 5 5.77 7.48 8.64
N ILE A 6 6.49 6.38 8.40
CA ILE A 6 6.45 5.75 7.08
C ILE A 6 5.09 5.10 6.85
N LYS A 7 4.53 4.44 7.85
CA LYS A 7 3.19 3.88 7.73
C LYS A 7 2.17 4.95 7.40
N HIS A 8 2.31 6.11 8.01
CA HIS A 8 1.39 7.22 7.77
C HIS A 8 1.49 7.70 6.31
N ILE A 9 2.71 7.84 5.83
CA ILE A 9 2.93 8.28 4.45
C ILE A 9 2.34 7.27 3.47
N GLU A 10 2.63 5.99 3.69
CA GLU A 10 2.12 4.94 2.80
C GLU A 10 0.59 4.90 2.81
N ALA A 11 0.01 4.94 3.98
CA ALA A 11 -1.44 4.88 4.09
C ALA A 11 -2.09 6.11 3.46
N THR A 12 -1.51 7.28 3.67
CA THR A 12 -2.04 8.51 3.10
C THR A 12 -2.03 8.44 1.57
N GLN A 13 -0.91 8.02 1.00
CA GLN A 13 -0.81 7.94 -0.46
C GLN A 13 -1.78 6.90 -1.04
N LEU A 14 -1.90 5.75 -0.37
CA LEU A 14 -2.83 4.73 -0.82
C LEU A 14 -4.26 5.22 -0.75
N ASN A 15 -4.64 5.85 0.36
CA ASN A 15 -6.00 6.36 0.52
C ASN A 15 -6.31 7.48 -0.45
N GLU A 16 -5.34 8.34 -0.73
CA GLU A 16 -5.54 9.42 -1.70
C GLU A 16 -5.86 8.84 -3.08
N TYR A 17 -5.14 7.79 -3.47
CA TYR A 17 -5.43 7.15 -4.74
C TYR A 17 -6.84 6.53 -4.72
N LEU A 18 -7.17 5.80 -3.65
CA LEU A 18 -8.48 5.16 -3.56
C LEU A 18 -9.61 6.18 -3.59
N ASP A 19 -9.37 7.37 -3.05
CA ASP A 19 -10.38 8.42 -3.06
C ASP A 19 -10.67 8.95 -4.46
N THR A 20 -9.78 8.71 -5.42
CA THR A 20 -10.05 9.10 -6.81
C THR A 20 -10.93 8.11 -7.53
N LEU A 21 -11.22 6.98 -6.92
CA LEU A 21 -12.00 5.92 -7.54
C LEU A 21 -13.44 5.95 -7.09
N THR A 22 -14.34 5.50 -7.97
CA THR A 22 -15.73 5.30 -7.56
C THR A 22 -15.77 4.12 -6.62
N TYR A 23 -16.93 3.93 -5.99
CA TYR A 23 -17.10 2.81 -5.06
C TYR A 23 -16.78 1.46 -5.72
N TRP A 24 -17.33 1.23 -6.92
CA TRP A 24 -17.13 -0.04 -7.60
C TRP A 24 -15.69 -0.21 -8.08
N GLU A 25 -15.08 0.86 -8.55
CA GLU A 25 -13.70 0.81 -8.97
C GLU A 25 -12.80 0.47 -7.78
N ARG A 26 -13.13 1.02 -6.63
CA ARG A 26 -12.36 0.75 -5.42
C ARG A 26 -12.49 -0.72 -5.01
N VAL A 27 -13.70 -1.25 -5.05
CA VAL A 27 -13.93 -2.65 -4.71
C VAL A 27 -13.15 -3.56 -5.65
N GLU A 28 -13.20 -3.26 -6.94
CA GLU A 28 -12.48 -4.06 -7.93
C GLU A 28 -10.97 -3.96 -7.74
N PHE A 29 -10.49 -2.77 -7.44
CA PHE A 29 -9.07 -2.56 -7.23
C PHE A 29 -8.57 -3.37 -6.04
N VAL A 30 -9.26 -3.27 -4.90
CA VAL A 30 -8.88 -4.00 -3.71
C VAL A 30 -8.92 -5.51 -3.96
N THR A 31 -9.97 -5.96 -4.64
CA THR A 31 -10.10 -7.39 -4.95
C THR A 31 -8.92 -7.85 -5.81
N ALA A 32 -8.55 -7.07 -6.81
CA ALA A 32 -7.44 -7.44 -7.69
C ALA A 32 -6.13 -7.49 -6.92
N VAL A 33 -5.89 -6.53 -6.03
CA VAL A 33 -4.66 -6.48 -5.26
C VAL A 33 -4.55 -7.68 -4.33
N VAL A 34 -5.60 -7.94 -3.55
CA VAL A 34 -5.53 -9.03 -2.58
C VAL A 34 -5.41 -10.37 -3.27
N LYS A 35 -6.06 -10.52 -4.42
CA LYS A 35 -5.99 -11.75 -5.18
C LYS A 35 -4.61 -11.95 -5.77
N ARG A 36 -4.03 -10.89 -6.31
CA ARG A 36 -2.74 -10.95 -6.95
C ARG A 36 -1.64 -11.22 -5.92
N PHE A 37 -1.72 -10.57 -4.77
CA PHE A 37 -0.73 -10.72 -3.71
C PHE A 37 -1.02 -11.92 -2.81
N LYS A 38 -2.21 -12.54 -2.99
CA LYS A 38 -2.60 -13.73 -2.23
C LYS A 38 -2.66 -13.46 -0.74
N VAL A 39 -3.34 -12.39 -0.38
CA VAL A 39 -3.56 -12.05 1.02
C VAL A 39 -5.05 -11.83 1.24
N LYS A 40 -5.42 -11.67 2.50
CA LYS A 40 -6.81 -11.42 2.85
C LYS A 40 -7.12 -9.93 2.75
N ARG A 41 -8.41 -9.60 2.59
CA ARG A 41 -8.84 -8.21 2.58
C ARG A 41 -8.44 -7.48 3.87
N GLN A 42 -8.42 -8.20 4.98
CA GLN A 42 -8.01 -7.62 6.24
C GLN A 42 -6.58 -7.09 6.16
N THR A 43 -5.71 -7.79 5.45
CA THR A 43 -4.32 -7.34 5.28
C THR A 43 -4.28 -5.99 4.54
N PHE A 44 -5.07 -5.87 3.47
CA PHE A 44 -5.15 -4.60 2.74
C PHE A 44 -5.68 -3.49 3.65
N PHE A 45 -6.71 -3.81 4.41
CA PHE A 45 -7.30 -2.84 5.32
C PHE A 45 -6.29 -2.38 6.36
N ASN A 46 -5.45 -3.29 6.84
CA ASN A 46 -4.41 -2.95 7.79
C ASN A 46 -3.43 -1.93 7.20
N TRP A 47 -3.12 -2.05 5.93
CA TRP A 47 -2.26 -1.08 5.27
C TRP A 47 -2.91 0.30 5.24
N LYS A 48 -4.21 0.36 4.95
CA LYS A 48 -4.95 1.61 4.91
C LYS A 48 -5.02 2.27 6.27
N CYS A 49 -5.06 1.47 7.32
CA CYS A 49 -5.23 1.97 8.67
C CYS A 49 -3.92 2.14 9.43
N MET A 50 -2.81 2.03 8.73
CA MET A 50 -1.49 2.21 9.34
C MET A 50 -1.16 1.16 10.38
N ALA A 51 -1.84 0.01 10.33
CA ALA A 51 -1.56 -1.06 11.28
C ALA A 51 -0.22 -1.73 10.99
N CYS A 52 0.17 -1.75 9.73
CA CYS A 52 1.46 -2.30 9.34
C CYS A 52 1.94 -1.64 8.06
N ARG A 53 3.23 -1.82 7.78
CA ARG A 53 3.80 -1.26 6.57
C ARG A 53 3.38 -2.08 5.35
N ILE A 54 3.37 -1.42 4.21
CA ILE A 54 3.07 -2.08 2.94
C ILE A 54 4.38 -2.67 2.41
N PRO A 55 4.43 -4.00 2.19
CA PRO A 55 5.66 -4.61 1.63
C PRO A 55 5.96 -4.05 0.24
N GLU A 56 7.25 -4.06 -0.12
CA GLU A 56 7.65 -3.55 -1.42
C GLU A 56 6.98 -4.28 -2.56
N GLN A 57 6.84 -5.59 -2.44
CA GLN A 57 6.17 -6.37 -3.47
C GLN A 57 4.71 -5.95 -3.63
N ALA A 58 4.07 -5.66 -2.52
CA ALA A 58 2.68 -5.21 -2.57
C ALA A 58 2.59 -3.85 -3.23
N LYS A 59 3.54 -2.95 -2.96
CA LYS A 59 3.56 -1.65 -3.62
C LYS A 59 3.66 -1.80 -5.13
N GLU A 60 4.52 -2.70 -5.61
CA GLU A 60 4.63 -2.95 -7.03
C GLU A 60 3.32 -3.42 -7.63
N ILE A 61 2.68 -4.36 -6.96
CA ILE A 61 1.42 -4.91 -7.44
C ILE A 61 0.34 -3.83 -7.47
N ILE A 62 0.28 -3.03 -6.40
CA ILE A 62 -0.69 -1.95 -6.32
C ILE A 62 -0.49 -0.96 -7.47
N GLU A 63 0.75 -0.56 -7.70
CA GLU A 63 1.03 0.40 -8.76
C GLU A 63 0.80 -0.19 -10.14
N ASN A 64 1.10 -1.47 -10.33
CA ASN A 64 0.85 -2.12 -11.60
C ASN A 64 -0.63 -2.19 -11.92
N ILE A 65 -1.44 -2.53 -10.93
CA ILE A 65 -2.89 -2.61 -11.13
C ILE A 65 -3.46 -1.22 -11.35
N ALA A 66 -2.95 -0.24 -10.61
CA ALA A 66 -3.43 1.14 -10.73
C ALA A 66 -3.01 1.78 -12.05
N GLY A 67 -1.91 1.30 -12.63
CA GLY A 67 -1.40 1.88 -13.85
C GLY A 67 -0.70 3.20 -13.65
N GLN A 68 -0.28 3.50 -12.44
CA GLN A 68 0.44 4.73 -12.15
C GLN A 68 1.23 4.56 -10.87
N VAL A 69 2.19 5.46 -10.68
CA VAL A 69 2.98 5.47 -9.45
C VAL A 69 2.15 6.09 -8.34
N ILE A 70 2.07 5.41 -7.23
CA ILE A 70 1.29 5.86 -6.08
C ILE A 70 2.21 6.23 -4.92
N PHE A 71 3.20 5.38 -4.66
CA PHE A 71 4.09 5.56 -3.53
C PHE A 71 5.33 6.33 -3.98
N VAL A 72 5.30 7.64 -3.78
CA VAL A 72 6.41 8.51 -4.17
C VAL A 72 7.06 9.07 -2.92
N ASN A 73 8.38 9.20 -2.96
CA ASN A 73 9.14 9.78 -1.84
C ASN A 73 8.95 9.01 -0.54
N VAL A 74 8.67 7.71 -0.64
CA VAL A 74 8.55 6.86 0.52
C VAL A 74 9.87 6.12 0.67
N PRO A 75 10.48 6.13 1.86
CA PRO A 75 11.70 5.36 2.07
C PRO A 75 11.44 3.89 1.78
N GLU A 76 12.43 3.23 1.19
CA GLU A 76 12.31 1.82 0.88
C GLU A 76 12.06 1.03 2.16
N TYR A 77 11.34 -0.07 1.99
CA TYR A 77 11.12 -0.99 3.09
C TYR A 77 12.45 -1.63 3.40
N ASP A 78 13.04 -1.20 4.48
CA ASP A 78 14.42 -1.53 4.77
C ASP A 78 14.47 -2.60 5.82
N THR A 79 14.75 -3.80 5.40
CA THR A 79 14.83 -4.90 6.33
C THR A 79 16.22 -5.07 6.84
N ASP A 80 17.17 -4.43 6.22
CA ASP A 80 18.52 -4.59 6.68
C ASP A 80 19.04 -3.36 7.32
N SER A 81 18.23 -2.38 7.42
CA SER A 81 18.64 -1.20 8.12
C SER A 81 19.04 -1.57 9.48
N ALA A 82 18.49 -2.63 9.89
CA ALA A 82 18.85 -3.10 11.17
C ALA A 82 20.31 -3.30 11.24
N THR A 83 20.87 -3.61 10.14
CA THR A 83 22.28 -3.76 10.14
C THR A 83 22.90 -2.45 10.08
N GLY A 84 22.11 -1.67 9.69
CA GLY A 84 22.61 -0.28 9.55
C GLY A 84 23.14 -0.37 10.32
#